data_5c4633fadad4993cc8d5535ad53d656e
#
_entry.id   5c4633fadad4993cc8d5535ad53d656e
#
_cell.length_a   1.000
_cell.length_b   1.000
_cell.length_c   1.000
_cell.angle_alpha   90.00
_cell.angle_beta   90.00
_cell.angle_gamma   90.00
#
_symmetry.space_group_name_H-M   'P 1'
#
loop_
_entity.id
_entity.type
_entity.pdbx_description
1 polymer ?
#
loop_
_entity_poly.entity_id
_entity_poly.type
_entity_poly.pdbx_seq_one_letter_code
_entity_poly.pdbx_strand_id
1 'polypeptide(L)'
;VGLSNKHLHLSKEHVEALFGAGHQLTHKKDLVQPGQFACEEVVDIVGPKGTIKNVRVLGPERPQTQVEVAMTDAGGLGIKAPIRESGDLAGTPGCKIVGPAGEIEIEEGVIVALRHIHLSLEEAEEAGVKDKDWVSIKLEGERALVFDKVLIRASNKFKAECHLDTDEGN
;
A
#
# COMPACT_ATOMS: atom_id res chain seq x y z
N VAL A 1 -12.10 10.43 -0.07
CA VAL A 1 -10.64 10.27 -0.04
C VAL A 1 -10.28 9.40 1.14
N GLY A 2 -9.55 8.30 0.88
CA GLY A 2 -8.95 7.45 1.89
C GLY A 2 -7.47 7.78 2.07
N LEU A 3 -7.02 7.92 3.33
CA LEU A 3 -5.61 8.05 3.63
C LEU A 3 -5.01 6.65 3.84
N SER A 4 -4.06 6.30 2.98
CA SER A 4 -3.30 5.06 3.09
C SER A 4 -2.11 5.29 4.03
N ASN A 5 -2.19 4.71 5.22
CA ASN A 5 -1.04 4.66 6.13
C ASN A 5 -0.08 3.56 5.68
N LYS A 6 1.15 3.58 6.19
CA LYS A 6 2.13 2.51 5.96
C LYS A 6 1.53 1.13 6.28
N HIS A 7 1.72 0.21 5.38
CA HIS A 7 1.23 -1.16 5.48
C HIS A 7 2.06 -2.09 4.59
N LEU A 8 1.77 -3.37 4.66
CA LEU A 8 2.39 -4.33 3.76
C LEU A 8 1.43 -5.46 3.38
N HIS A 9 1.70 -6.04 2.24
CA HIS A 9 1.11 -7.28 1.77
C HIS A 9 2.19 -8.35 1.77
N LEU A 10 1.87 -9.55 2.24
CA LEU A 10 2.81 -10.65 2.33
C LEU A 10 2.50 -11.75 1.32
N SER A 11 3.54 -12.42 0.84
CA SER A 11 3.38 -13.72 0.20
C SER A 11 3.09 -14.78 1.27
N LYS A 12 2.47 -15.89 0.87
CA LYS A 12 2.17 -17.01 1.77
C LYS A 12 3.41 -17.53 2.48
N GLU A 13 4.52 -17.67 1.76
CA GLU A 13 5.81 -18.09 2.32
C GLU A 13 6.29 -17.15 3.42
N HIS A 14 6.18 -15.84 3.19
CA HIS A 14 6.58 -14.83 4.16
C HIS A 14 5.63 -14.73 5.36
N VAL A 15 4.34 -15.01 5.19
CA VAL A 15 3.42 -15.16 6.31
C VAL A 15 3.89 -16.28 7.24
N GLU A 16 4.21 -17.45 6.70
CA GLU A 16 4.67 -18.59 7.50
C GLU A 16 6.03 -18.32 8.16
N ALA A 17 6.95 -17.65 7.47
CA ALA A 17 8.26 -17.29 8.02
C ALA A 17 8.17 -16.30 9.19
N LEU A 18 7.23 -15.35 9.13
CA LEU A 18 7.09 -14.29 10.14
C LEU A 18 6.18 -14.68 11.31
N PHE A 19 5.20 -15.54 11.09
CA PHE A 19 4.17 -15.88 12.08
C PHE A 19 4.13 -17.36 12.47
N GLY A 20 4.84 -18.21 11.75
CA GLY A 20 4.93 -19.65 12.00
C GLY A 20 4.31 -20.49 10.88
N ALA A 21 4.77 -21.73 10.74
CA ALA A 21 4.29 -22.65 9.70
C ALA A 21 2.78 -22.87 9.80
N GLY A 22 2.10 -22.80 8.66
CA GLY A 22 0.65 -22.97 8.57
C GLY A 22 -0.17 -21.78 9.09
N HIS A 23 0.46 -20.67 9.47
CA HIS A 23 -0.26 -19.48 9.93
C HIS A 23 -1.14 -18.92 8.81
N GLN A 24 -2.37 -18.53 9.15
CA GLN A 24 -3.31 -17.87 8.26
C GLN A 24 -3.55 -16.45 8.78
N LEU A 25 -3.59 -15.48 7.87
CA LEU A 25 -3.86 -14.09 8.22
C LEU A 25 -5.24 -13.96 8.88
N THR A 26 -5.28 -13.29 10.03
CA THR A 26 -6.49 -13.10 10.83
C THR A 26 -7.21 -11.84 10.42
N HIS A 27 -8.42 -11.98 9.92
CA HIS A 27 -9.26 -10.86 9.53
C HIS A 27 -9.61 -9.99 10.74
N LYS A 28 -9.33 -8.69 10.64
CA LYS A 28 -9.68 -7.68 11.64
C LYS A 28 -10.82 -6.77 11.17
N LYS A 29 -10.71 -6.23 9.97
CA LYS A 29 -11.65 -5.25 9.42
C LYS A 29 -11.58 -5.22 7.89
N ASP A 30 -12.74 -5.23 7.24
CA ASP A 30 -12.83 -5.02 5.80
C ASP A 30 -12.33 -3.63 5.41
N LEU A 31 -11.66 -3.55 4.27
CA LEU A 31 -11.32 -2.32 3.58
C LEU A 31 -12.41 -1.95 2.57
N VAL A 32 -12.36 -0.73 2.06
CA VAL A 32 -13.33 -0.27 1.04
C VAL A 32 -13.23 -1.08 -0.24
N GLN A 33 -12.00 -1.47 -0.61
CA GLN A 33 -11.80 -2.31 -1.81
C GLN A 33 -12.25 -3.75 -1.56
N PRO A 34 -13.14 -4.29 -2.42
CA PRO A 34 -13.71 -5.62 -2.23
C PRO A 34 -12.64 -6.71 -2.07
N GLY A 35 -12.82 -7.58 -1.09
CA GLY A 35 -11.94 -8.71 -0.83
C GLY A 35 -10.61 -8.36 -0.14
N GLN A 36 -10.36 -7.09 0.15
CA GLN A 36 -9.21 -6.65 0.94
C GLN A 36 -9.62 -6.37 2.39
N PHE A 37 -8.73 -6.68 3.31
CA PHE A 37 -8.97 -6.49 4.75
C PHE A 37 -7.68 -6.17 5.50
N ALA A 38 -7.81 -5.43 6.59
CA ALA A 38 -6.74 -5.29 7.57
C ALA A 38 -6.67 -6.55 8.42
N CYS A 39 -5.47 -7.03 8.69
CA CYS A 39 -5.22 -8.19 9.54
C CYS A 39 -4.95 -7.79 10.99
N GLU A 40 -5.07 -8.73 11.94
CA GLU A 40 -4.57 -8.53 13.30
C GLU A 40 -3.04 -8.50 13.35
N GLU A 41 -2.39 -9.16 12.41
CA GLU A 41 -0.95 -9.28 12.30
C GLU A 41 -0.28 -7.93 12.06
N VAL A 42 0.80 -7.72 12.78
CA VAL A 42 1.72 -6.58 12.62
C VAL A 42 3.15 -7.08 12.61
N VAL A 43 4.02 -6.34 11.93
CA VAL A 43 5.45 -6.61 11.84
C VAL A 43 6.24 -5.32 12.01
N ASP A 44 7.53 -5.44 12.25
CA ASP A 44 8.45 -4.31 12.23
C ASP A 44 9.19 -4.28 10.88
N ILE A 45 9.31 -3.08 10.29
CA ILE A 45 10.08 -2.84 9.07
C ILE A 45 11.40 -2.21 9.47
N VAL A 46 12.50 -2.84 9.07
CA VAL A 46 13.85 -2.40 9.40
C VAL A 46 14.59 -1.99 8.14
N GLY A 47 15.02 -0.76 8.12
CA GLY A 47 15.88 -0.20 7.09
C GLY A 47 17.29 0.09 7.62
N PRO A 48 18.20 0.58 6.77
CA PRO A 48 19.60 0.84 7.16
C PRO A 48 19.77 1.96 8.19
N LYS A 49 18.79 2.83 8.37
CA LYS A 49 18.88 3.96 9.32
C LYS A 49 17.87 3.93 10.46
N GLY A 50 16.83 3.11 10.34
CA GLY A 50 15.78 3.09 11.35
C GLY A 50 14.81 1.92 11.21
N THR A 51 13.88 1.87 12.16
CA THR A 51 12.86 0.83 12.25
C THR A 51 11.50 1.47 12.45
N ILE A 52 10.50 1.00 11.69
CA ILE A 52 9.10 1.33 11.91
C ILE A 52 8.42 0.12 12.53
N LYS A 53 7.86 0.30 13.72
CA LYS A 53 7.24 -0.78 14.49
C LYS A 53 5.74 -0.88 14.22
N ASN A 54 5.22 -2.10 14.41
CA ASN A 54 3.78 -2.39 14.37
C ASN A 54 3.11 -2.00 13.06
N VAL A 55 3.78 -2.23 11.93
CA VAL A 55 3.21 -2.00 10.60
C VAL A 55 2.16 -3.07 10.31
N ARG A 56 0.98 -2.65 9.88
CA ARG A 56 -0.18 -3.52 9.66
C ARG A 56 -0.02 -4.35 8.40
N VAL A 57 -0.31 -5.64 8.52
CA VAL A 57 -0.47 -6.53 7.37
C VAL A 57 -1.87 -6.34 6.79
N LEU A 58 -1.96 -6.25 5.47
CA LEU A 58 -3.22 -6.27 4.73
C LEU A 58 -3.35 -7.58 3.96
N GLY A 59 -4.51 -8.18 4.06
CA GLY A 59 -4.87 -9.39 3.34
C GLY A 59 -5.74 -9.11 2.10
N PRO A 60 -5.90 -10.13 1.26
CA PRO A 60 -5.31 -11.46 1.31
C PRO A 60 -3.81 -11.47 0.96
N GLU A 61 -3.19 -12.65 1.07
CA GLU A 61 -1.82 -12.90 0.63
C GLU A 61 -1.66 -12.58 -0.87
N ARG A 62 -0.47 -12.11 -1.24
CA ARG A 62 -0.13 -11.77 -2.63
C ARG A 62 0.98 -12.69 -3.15
N PRO A 63 1.16 -12.80 -4.48
CA PRO A 63 2.27 -13.57 -5.04
C PRO A 63 3.65 -13.08 -4.59
N GLN A 64 3.79 -11.78 -4.34
CA GLN A 64 5.04 -11.13 -3.91
C GLN A 64 4.77 -10.18 -2.74
N THR A 65 5.69 -10.15 -1.80
CA THR A 65 5.63 -9.21 -0.66
C THR A 65 5.90 -7.79 -1.12
N GLN A 66 5.06 -6.87 -0.66
CA GLN A 66 5.11 -5.44 -0.99
C GLN A 66 4.94 -4.62 0.28
N VAL A 67 5.82 -3.65 0.48
CA VAL A 67 5.79 -2.69 1.59
C VAL A 67 5.48 -1.31 1.02
N GLU A 68 4.40 -0.70 1.48
CA GLU A 68 3.99 0.64 1.11
C GLU A 68 4.25 1.61 2.28
N VAL A 69 5.01 2.65 2.01
CA VAL A 69 5.39 3.67 2.99
C VAL A 69 5.23 5.07 2.38
N ALA A 70 5.06 6.08 3.23
CA ALA A 70 5.17 7.47 2.79
C ALA A 70 6.64 7.86 2.58
N MET A 71 6.93 8.95 1.88
CA MET A 71 8.30 9.42 1.66
C MET A 71 9.03 9.73 2.97
N THR A 72 8.33 10.32 3.93
CA THR A 72 8.87 10.58 5.28
C THR A 72 9.25 9.29 6.00
N ASP A 73 8.41 8.26 5.93
CA ASP A 73 8.69 6.94 6.49
C ASP A 73 9.92 6.30 5.82
N ALA A 74 9.97 6.32 4.48
CA ALA A 74 11.12 5.83 3.71
C ALA A 74 12.42 6.53 4.08
N GLY A 75 12.37 7.86 4.26
CA GLY A 75 13.49 8.66 4.74
C GLY A 75 13.96 8.24 6.14
N GLY A 76 13.04 7.99 7.05
CA GLY A 76 13.32 7.48 8.40
C GLY A 76 13.95 6.09 8.41
N LEU A 77 13.54 5.23 7.50
CA LEU A 77 14.15 3.91 7.28
C LEU A 77 15.53 4.01 6.59
N GLY A 78 15.81 5.12 5.92
CA GLY A 78 17.00 5.28 5.07
C GLY A 78 16.91 4.55 3.74
N ILE A 79 15.69 4.33 3.26
CA ILE A 79 15.39 3.65 1.99
C ILE A 79 14.96 4.69 0.96
N LYS A 80 15.52 4.61 -0.24
CA LYS A 80 15.08 5.44 -1.38
C LYS A 80 13.96 4.73 -2.13
N ALA A 81 12.79 4.67 -1.53
CA ALA A 81 11.63 4.04 -2.13
C ALA A 81 11.11 4.86 -3.32
N PRO A 82 11.02 4.29 -4.53
CA PRO A 82 10.46 4.99 -5.68
C PRO A 82 8.94 5.06 -5.58
N ILE A 83 8.36 6.10 -6.22
CA ILE A 83 6.93 6.17 -6.43
C ILE A 83 6.55 5.17 -7.52
N ARG A 84 5.70 4.21 -7.18
CA ARG A 84 5.25 3.13 -8.06
C ARG A 84 3.77 2.86 -7.90
N GLU A 85 3.15 2.39 -8.96
CA GLU A 85 1.84 1.75 -8.85
C GLU A 85 1.96 0.46 -8.03
N SER A 86 0.99 0.18 -7.16
CA SER A 86 0.95 -1.07 -6.39
C SER A 86 1.01 -2.29 -7.32
N GLY A 87 1.96 -3.17 -7.07
CA GLY A 87 2.28 -4.34 -7.90
C GLY A 87 3.47 -4.14 -8.86
N ASP A 88 3.89 -2.91 -9.12
CA ASP A 88 5.10 -2.62 -9.93
C ASP A 88 6.32 -2.55 -9.00
N LEU A 89 6.93 -3.70 -8.75
CA LEU A 89 8.00 -3.86 -7.76
C LEU A 89 9.39 -4.06 -8.35
N ALA A 90 9.51 -4.25 -9.65
CA ALA A 90 10.78 -4.55 -10.31
C ALA A 90 11.83 -3.44 -10.10
N GLY A 91 12.99 -3.81 -9.57
CA GLY A 91 14.10 -2.88 -9.31
C GLY A 91 13.85 -1.89 -8.16
N THR A 92 12.82 -2.11 -7.34
CA THR A 92 12.60 -1.34 -6.12
C THR A 92 13.52 -1.82 -5.00
N PRO A 93 13.82 -1.01 -3.99
CA PRO A 93 14.64 -1.45 -2.86
C PRO A 93 13.93 -2.49 -1.99
N GLY A 94 14.71 -3.25 -1.26
CA GLY A 94 14.25 -4.17 -0.23
C GLY A 94 14.34 -3.59 1.17
N CYS A 95 13.97 -4.42 2.13
CA CYS A 95 14.09 -4.15 3.56
C CYS A 95 14.08 -5.46 4.34
N LYS A 96 14.40 -5.38 5.63
CA LYS A 96 14.19 -6.47 6.57
C LYS A 96 12.82 -6.32 7.24
N ILE A 97 12.13 -7.43 7.41
CA ILE A 97 10.83 -7.50 8.07
C ILE A 97 10.95 -8.46 9.25
N VAL A 98 10.48 -8.03 10.42
CA VAL A 98 10.57 -8.81 11.65
C VAL A 98 9.16 -9.08 12.19
N GLY A 99 8.84 -10.35 12.35
CA GLY A 99 7.60 -10.84 12.93
C GLY A 99 7.85 -11.59 14.25
N PRO A 100 6.78 -12.08 14.89
CA PRO A 100 6.89 -12.74 16.19
C PRO A 100 7.59 -14.11 16.14
N ALA A 101 7.58 -14.81 15.01
CA ALA A 101 8.17 -16.14 14.86
C ALA A 101 9.50 -16.13 14.08
N GLY A 102 9.86 -15.03 13.43
CA GLY A 102 11.09 -14.94 12.66
C GLY A 102 11.24 -13.62 11.92
N GLU A 103 12.26 -13.56 11.11
CA GLU A 103 12.56 -12.40 10.27
C GLU A 103 12.89 -12.84 8.86
N ILE A 104 12.63 -11.95 7.91
CA ILE A 104 12.95 -12.13 6.49
C ILE A 104 13.66 -10.89 5.96
N GLU A 105 14.40 -11.04 4.90
CA GLU A 105 14.97 -9.95 4.12
C GLU A 105 14.45 -10.06 2.69
N ILE A 106 13.80 -9.01 2.21
CA ILE A 106 13.34 -8.92 0.82
C ILE A 106 14.33 -8.06 0.03
N GLU A 107 14.70 -8.51 -1.17
CA GLU A 107 15.62 -7.77 -2.03
C GLU A 107 14.95 -6.60 -2.74
N GLU A 108 13.63 -6.73 -3.02
CA GLU A 108 12.79 -5.71 -3.64
C GLU A 108 11.38 -5.73 -3.06
N GLY A 109 10.62 -4.65 -3.22
CA GLY A 109 9.23 -4.59 -2.80
C GLY A 109 8.85 -3.37 -1.97
N VAL A 110 9.78 -2.45 -1.66
CA VAL A 110 9.47 -1.22 -0.92
C VAL A 110 9.17 -0.10 -1.91
N ILE A 111 7.98 0.47 -1.82
CA ILE A 111 7.49 1.55 -2.68
C ILE A 111 6.84 2.67 -1.87
N VAL A 112 6.81 3.87 -2.45
CA VAL A 112 5.83 4.90 -2.14
C VAL A 112 4.69 4.72 -3.15
N ALA A 113 3.50 4.40 -2.66
CA ALA A 113 2.37 4.15 -3.55
C ALA A 113 1.99 5.41 -4.32
N LEU A 114 1.93 5.30 -5.65
CA LEU A 114 1.44 6.36 -6.50
C LEU A 114 -0.03 6.67 -6.14
N ARG A 115 -0.36 7.94 -5.91
CA ARG A 115 -1.73 8.35 -5.64
C ARG A 115 -2.65 7.97 -6.80
N HIS A 116 -3.80 7.43 -6.46
CA HIS A 116 -4.70 6.85 -7.46
C HIS A 116 -6.16 6.89 -7.01
N ILE A 117 -7.05 6.72 -7.99
CA ILE A 117 -8.47 6.54 -7.76
C ILE A 117 -8.85 5.16 -8.27
N HIS A 118 -9.37 4.31 -7.40
CA HIS A 118 -10.06 3.10 -7.80
C HIS A 118 -11.49 3.44 -8.26
N LEU A 119 -11.90 2.84 -9.36
CA LEU A 119 -13.27 2.93 -9.89
C LEU A 119 -13.70 1.56 -10.41
N SER A 120 -14.98 1.23 -10.29
CA SER A 120 -15.57 0.20 -11.14
C SER A 120 -15.58 0.68 -12.59
N LEU A 121 -15.81 -0.23 -13.55
CA LEU A 121 -15.91 0.19 -14.96
C LEU A 121 -17.11 1.12 -15.20
N GLU A 122 -18.22 0.90 -14.51
CA GLU A 122 -19.41 1.74 -14.55
C GLU A 122 -19.13 3.15 -14.02
N GLU A 123 -18.51 3.26 -12.83
CA GLU A 123 -18.12 4.54 -12.23
C GLU A 123 -17.11 5.31 -13.10
N ALA A 124 -16.20 4.59 -13.78
CA ALA A 124 -15.24 5.21 -14.70
C ALA A 124 -15.93 5.75 -15.96
N GLU A 125 -16.89 5.02 -16.51
CA GLU A 125 -17.70 5.47 -17.65
C GLU A 125 -18.53 6.71 -17.28
N GLU A 126 -19.21 6.72 -16.13
CA GLU A 126 -19.96 7.86 -15.62
C GLU A 126 -19.08 9.09 -15.40
N ALA A 127 -17.85 8.91 -14.93
CA ALA A 127 -16.88 9.97 -14.74
C ALA A 127 -16.20 10.43 -16.05
N GLY A 128 -16.40 9.73 -17.17
CA GLY A 128 -15.77 10.02 -18.46
C GLY A 128 -14.26 9.76 -18.49
N VAL A 129 -13.77 8.80 -17.70
CA VAL A 129 -12.36 8.42 -17.61
C VAL A 129 -12.17 6.94 -17.89
N LYS A 130 -10.92 6.54 -18.15
CA LYS A 130 -10.53 5.14 -18.43
C LYS A 130 -9.42 4.69 -17.50
N ASP A 131 -9.26 3.37 -17.41
CA ASP A 131 -8.09 2.80 -16.73
C ASP A 131 -6.78 3.37 -17.28
N LYS A 132 -5.87 3.74 -16.39
CA LYS A 132 -4.59 4.39 -16.67
C LYS A 132 -4.65 5.85 -17.15
N ASP A 133 -5.81 6.48 -17.16
CA ASP A 133 -5.87 7.92 -17.34
C ASP A 133 -5.23 8.67 -16.16
N TRP A 134 -4.69 9.84 -16.44
CA TRP A 134 -4.16 10.77 -15.46
C TRP A 134 -5.12 11.93 -15.29
N VAL A 135 -5.48 12.21 -14.04
CA VAL A 135 -6.40 13.29 -13.69
C VAL A 135 -5.80 14.18 -12.61
N SER A 136 -6.41 15.35 -12.45
CA SER A 136 -6.20 16.22 -11.29
C SER A 136 -7.45 16.20 -10.41
N ILE A 137 -7.28 16.13 -9.09
CA ILE A 137 -8.38 16.22 -8.13
C ILE A 137 -8.26 17.50 -7.34
N LYS A 138 -9.37 18.23 -7.27
CA LYS A 138 -9.52 19.43 -6.44
C LYS A 138 -10.18 19.05 -5.13
N LEU A 139 -9.55 19.36 -4.03
CA LEU A 139 -10.13 19.28 -2.70
C LEU A 139 -10.55 20.67 -2.26
N GLU A 140 -11.77 20.79 -1.76
CA GLU A 140 -12.31 22.04 -1.24
C GLU A 140 -12.23 22.07 0.29
N GLY A 141 -12.28 23.26 0.88
CA GLY A 141 -12.19 23.47 2.32
C GLY A 141 -11.19 24.57 2.67
N GLU A 142 -10.90 24.74 3.95
CA GLU A 142 -9.94 25.76 4.43
C GLU A 142 -8.52 25.52 3.90
N ARG A 143 -8.15 24.27 3.68
CA ARG A 143 -6.88 23.86 3.10
C ARG A 143 -7.06 23.34 1.68
N ALA A 144 -7.88 24.03 0.88
CA ALA A 144 -8.15 23.68 -0.51
C ALA A 144 -6.85 23.58 -1.31
N LEU A 145 -6.72 22.52 -2.11
CA LEU A 145 -5.58 22.29 -2.98
C LEU A 145 -5.97 21.42 -4.18
N VAL A 146 -5.11 21.36 -5.16
CA VAL A 146 -5.24 20.45 -6.30
C VAL A 146 -4.09 19.46 -6.29
N PHE A 147 -4.42 18.16 -6.24
CA PHE A 147 -3.46 17.12 -6.55
C PHE A 147 -3.47 16.85 -8.05
N ASP A 148 -2.34 17.02 -8.67
CA ASP A 148 -2.12 16.63 -10.05
C ASP A 148 -1.55 15.21 -10.14
N LYS A 149 -1.53 14.62 -11.34
CA LYS A 149 -0.98 13.28 -11.59
C LYS A 149 -1.57 12.21 -10.66
N VAL A 150 -2.88 12.13 -10.63
CA VAL A 150 -3.63 11.06 -9.96
C VAL A 150 -3.98 10.00 -11.00
N LEU A 151 -3.57 8.76 -10.77
CA LEU A 151 -3.80 7.66 -11.70
C LEU A 151 -5.21 7.07 -11.53
N ILE A 152 -5.94 6.90 -12.62
CA ILE A 152 -7.18 6.13 -12.61
C ILE A 152 -6.86 4.63 -12.70
N ARG A 153 -7.43 3.86 -11.79
CA ARG A 153 -7.41 2.39 -11.79
C ARG A 153 -8.85 1.88 -11.88
N ALA A 154 -9.27 1.48 -13.08
CA ALA A 154 -10.62 1.03 -13.33
C ALA A 154 -10.68 -0.50 -13.55
N SER A 155 -11.56 -1.18 -12.83
CA SER A 155 -11.77 -2.63 -12.94
C SER A 155 -13.10 -3.03 -12.32
N ASN A 156 -13.74 -4.09 -12.82
CA ASN A 156 -14.92 -4.68 -12.19
C ASN A 156 -14.70 -5.18 -10.74
N LYS A 157 -13.45 -5.25 -10.31
CA LYS A 157 -13.06 -5.66 -8.95
C LYS A 157 -12.91 -4.48 -7.99
N PHE A 158 -13.01 -3.24 -8.47
CA PHE A 158 -12.78 -2.04 -7.68
C PHE A 158 -14.10 -1.35 -7.32
N LYS A 159 -14.01 -0.48 -6.32
CA LYS A 159 -15.05 0.43 -5.86
C LYS A 159 -14.46 1.82 -5.73
N ALA A 160 -15.25 2.86 -5.99
CA ALA A 160 -14.80 4.25 -5.96
C ALA A 160 -14.11 4.62 -4.65
N GLU A 161 -12.83 4.90 -4.72
CA GLU A 161 -12.03 5.41 -3.60
C GLU A 161 -10.77 6.09 -4.12
N CYS A 162 -10.50 7.31 -3.65
CA CYS A 162 -9.24 8.00 -3.91
C CYS A 162 -8.26 7.71 -2.77
N HIS A 163 -7.06 7.24 -3.11
CA HIS A 163 -5.99 6.95 -2.15
C HIS A 163 -4.88 8.00 -2.26
N LEU A 164 -4.60 8.62 -1.13
CA LEU A 164 -3.44 9.46 -0.86
C LEU A 164 -2.66 8.84 0.29
N ASP A 165 -1.36 9.05 0.36
CA ASP A 165 -0.59 8.66 1.53
C ASP A 165 -0.69 9.68 2.68
N THR A 166 -0.03 9.41 3.80
CA THR A 166 -0.09 10.28 4.98
C THR A 166 0.65 11.60 4.80
N ASP A 167 1.69 11.67 3.98
CA ASP A 167 2.39 12.92 3.67
C ASP A 167 1.53 13.82 2.77
N GLU A 168 0.83 13.22 1.80
CA GLU A 168 -0.07 13.93 0.88
C GLU A 168 -1.35 14.40 1.59
N GLY A 169 -1.86 13.60 2.53
CA GLY A 169 -3.09 13.91 3.26
C GLY A 169 -2.92 14.90 4.42
N ASN A 170 -1.69 15.23 4.78
CA ASN A 170 -1.35 16.14 5.87
C ASN A 170 -1.20 17.58 5.33
#